data_00fdc89c8406e46a9902bafdb79e5130
#
_entry.id   00fdc89c8406e46a9902bafdb79e5130
#
_cell.length_a   1.000
_cell.length_b   1.000
_cell.length_c   1.000
_cell.angle_alpha   90.00
_cell.angle_beta   90.00
_cell.angle_gamma   90.00
#
_symmetry.space_group_name_H-M   'P 1'
#
loop_
_entity.id
_entity.type
_entity.pdbx_description
1 polymer ?
#
loop_
_entity_poly.entity_id
_entity_poly.type
_entity_poly.pdbx_seq_one_letter_code
_entity_poly.pdbx_strand_id
1 'polypeptide(L)'
;AVDWSGYPSQEHHVLRASLICDGRSIPLLRWIVPSEKQQNAKVQQAFLNTLAEAVNPEARVIIVTDAGFQNAWFRHIESLGWDFIGRIRGNIQMRLEAKGEYWFRRQELQASSKPEYLGPGTLARSEYARCDGHFYLHKKEPKGRKNKRSRCGIARPSQLKDASPAAKEPWLIFSSTDDFKPRVIMKLYSRRMQIEQHFRDEKSERFGFGLRASYSRSAGRVLALRLLATLSTIVLWLVGYHAENKGLHLRYQANSVRIWRVITYLTLAENVLRQSPLILKRTVLRTVLNHLARIYQNMVLVY
;
A
#
# COMPACT_ATOMS: atom_id res chain seq x y z
N ALA A 1 -3.73 -3.05 -2.98
CA ALA A 1 -3.89 -2.09 -1.87
C ALA A 1 -4.70 -0.89 -2.31
N VAL A 2 -5.48 -0.33 -1.39
CA VAL A 2 -6.23 0.92 -1.60
C VAL A 2 -5.84 1.92 -0.54
N ASP A 3 -5.66 3.19 -0.93
CA ASP A 3 -5.24 4.25 0.00
C ASP A 3 -5.62 5.65 -0.50
N TRP A 4 -5.75 6.59 0.44
CA TRP A 4 -5.98 7.99 0.20
C TRP A 4 -4.67 8.78 0.19
N SER A 5 -4.57 9.78 -0.69
CA SER A 5 -3.44 10.70 -0.69
C SER A 5 -3.89 12.13 -0.94
N GLY A 6 -3.67 13.00 0.05
CA GLY A 6 -4.05 14.41 -0.02
C GLY A 6 -3.10 15.27 -0.85
N TYR A 7 -3.67 16.27 -1.49
CA TYR A 7 -3.02 17.41 -2.12
C TYR A 7 -3.66 18.70 -1.55
N PRO A 8 -3.32 19.08 -0.31
CA PRO A 8 -4.00 20.16 0.41
C PRO A 8 -3.97 21.49 -0.34
N SER A 9 -2.86 21.79 -1.04
CA SER A 9 -2.73 23.01 -1.84
C SER A 9 -3.62 23.06 -3.08
N GLN A 10 -4.28 21.95 -3.41
CA GLN A 10 -5.12 21.79 -4.60
C GLN A 10 -6.56 21.40 -4.23
N GLU A 11 -6.88 21.37 -2.93
CA GLU A 11 -8.20 21.01 -2.38
C GLU A 11 -8.74 19.64 -2.87
N HIS A 12 -7.83 18.74 -3.23
CA HIS A 12 -8.17 17.44 -3.76
C HIS A 12 -7.52 16.30 -2.97
N HIS A 13 -8.22 15.19 -2.89
CA HIS A 13 -7.70 13.90 -2.47
C HIS A 13 -7.74 12.91 -3.62
N VAL A 14 -6.80 11.99 -3.60
CA VAL A 14 -6.76 10.89 -4.56
C VAL A 14 -7.06 9.60 -3.82
N LEU A 15 -8.13 8.93 -4.20
CA LEU A 15 -8.40 7.55 -3.86
C LEU A 15 -7.77 6.67 -4.94
N ARG A 16 -6.95 5.71 -4.54
CA ARG A 16 -6.22 4.87 -5.49
C ARG A 16 -6.22 3.41 -5.09
N ALA A 17 -6.54 2.54 -6.04
CA ALA A 17 -6.26 1.12 -5.99
C ALA A 17 -4.97 0.83 -6.76
N SER A 18 -4.10 0.02 -6.18
CA SER A 18 -2.83 -0.40 -6.80
C SER A 18 -2.60 -1.88 -6.62
N LEU A 19 -2.12 -2.52 -7.67
CA LEU A 19 -1.56 -3.85 -7.60
C LEU A 19 -0.23 -3.79 -6.85
N ILE A 20 -0.06 -4.63 -5.85
CA ILE A 20 1.19 -4.75 -5.11
C ILE A 20 2.14 -5.65 -5.87
N CYS A 21 3.22 -5.07 -6.35
CA CYS A 21 4.26 -5.78 -7.09
C CYS A 21 5.52 -5.97 -6.23
N ASP A 22 6.61 -6.40 -6.83
CA ASP A 22 7.89 -6.48 -6.15
C ASP A 22 8.52 -5.07 -6.05
N GLY A 23 8.67 -4.60 -4.82
CA GLY A 23 9.30 -3.32 -4.48
C GLY A 23 8.48 -2.06 -4.77
N ARG A 24 7.43 -2.11 -5.58
CA ARG A 24 6.51 -0.99 -5.90
C ARG A 24 5.09 -1.48 -6.15
N SER A 25 4.14 -0.55 -6.08
CA SER A 25 2.77 -0.78 -6.51
C SER A 25 2.51 -0.18 -7.89
N ILE A 26 1.66 -0.81 -8.68
CA ILE A 26 1.21 -0.31 -9.97
C ILE A 26 -0.24 0.15 -9.83
N PRO A 27 -0.56 1.43 -10.08
CA PRO A 27 -1.94 1.92 -10.02
C PRO A 27 -2.83 1.25 -11.06
N LEU A 28 -3.96 0.73 -10.60
CA LEU A 28 -5.02 0.14 -11.44
C LEU A 28 -6.15 1.14 -11.67
N LEU A 29 -6.60 1.78 -10.59
CA LEU A 29 -7.68 2.76 -10.62
C LEU A 29 -7.34 3.94 -9.72
N ARG A 30 -7.74 5.14 -10.12
CA ARG A 30 -7.63 6.34 -9.30
C ARG A 30 -8.77 7.30 -9.57
N TRP A 31 -9.25 7.90 -8.50
CA TRP A 31 -10.22 8.98 -8.55
C TRP A 31 -9.64 10.22 -7.86
N ILE A 32 -9.89 11.38 -8.45
CA ILE A 32 -9.63 12.67 -7.82
C ILE A 32 -10.94 13.12 -7.20
N VAL A 33 -10.93 13.28 -5.90
CA VAL A 33 -12.12 13.55 -5.09
C VAL A 33 -11.92 14.90 -4.38
N PRO A 34 -12.90 15.81 -4.39
CA PRO A 34 -12.85 17.02 -3.59
C PRO A 34 -12.63 16.73 -2.11
N SER A 35 -11.96 17.64 -1.39
CA SER A 35 -11.56 17.40 0.01
C SER A 35 -12.73 17.12 0.94
N GLU A 36 -13.88 17.73 0.69
CA GLU A 36 -15.11 17.51 1.46
C GLU A 36 -15.71 16.11 1.33
N LYS A 37 -15.35 15.39 0.25
CA LYS A 37 -15.80 14.01 0.01
C LYS A 37 -14.78 12.96 0.41
N GLN A 38 -13.71 13.36 1.07
CA GLN A 38 -12.74 12.41 1.61
C GLN A 38 -13.42 11.47 2.62
N GLN A 39 -13.12 10.18 2.54
CA GLN A 39 -13.70 9.12 3.39
C GLN A 39 -15.23 8.96 3.29
N ASN A 40 -15.87 9.56 2.29
CA ASN A 40 -17.30 9.37 2.06
C ASN A 40 -17.58 7.92 1.62
N ALA A 41 -18.47 7.23 2.34
CA ALA A 41 -18.78 5.81 2.10
C ALA A 41 -19.36 5.55 0.69
N LYS A 42 -20.22 6.44 0.17
CA LYS A 42 -20.80 6.30 -1.19
C LYS A 42 -19.74 6.42 -2.26
N VAL A 43 -18.77 7.34 -2.09
CA VAL A 43 -17.63 7.49 -3.01
C VAL A 43 -16.75 6.25 -2.98
N GLN A 44 -16.49 5.70 -1.79
CA GLN A 44 -15.71 4.49 -1.63
C GLN A 44 -16.38 3.27 -2.27
N GLN A 45 -17.69 3.11 -2.09
CA GLN A 45 -18.47 2.02 -2.72
C GLN A 45 -18.48 2.13 -4.24
N ALA A 46 -18.76 3.31 -4.78
CA ALA A 46 -18.74 3.54 -6.24
C ALA A 46 -17.31 3.29 -6.81
N PHE A 47 -16.26 3.64 -6.09
CA PHE A 47 -14.89 3.34 -6.49
C PHE A 47 -14.61 1.83 -6.55
N LEU A 48 -15.08 1.05 -5.56
CA LEU A 48 -14.93 -0.41 -5.57
C LEU A 48 -15.71 -1.05 -6.71
N ASN A 49 -16.92 -0.59 -7.00
CA ASN A 49 -17.71 -1.08 -8.13
C ASN A 49 -16.98 -0.86 -9.47
N THR A 50 -16.43 0.35 -9.69
CA THR A 50 -15.61 0.62 -10.88
C THR A 50 -14.34 -0.22 -10.92
N LEU A 51 -13.74 -0.51 -9.77
CA LEU A 51 -12.59 -1.42 -9.71
C LEU A 51 -12.99 -2.85 -10.08
N ALA A 52 -14.18 -3.30 -9.67
CA ALA A 52 -14.69 -4.63 -9.98
C ALA A 52 -14.91 -4.83 -11.49
N GLU A 53 -15.35 -3.79 -12.21
CA GLU A 53 -15.46 -3.84 -13.67
C GLU A 53 -14.11 -4.03 -14.39
N ALA A 54 -13.01 -3.60 -13.77
CA ALA A 54 -11.67 -3.64 -14.34
C ALA A 54 -10.84 -4.87 -13.96
N VAL A 55 -11.27 -5.61 -12.93
CA VAL A 55 -10.54 -6.79 -12.42
C VAL A 55 -11.11 -8.06 -13.06
N ASN A 56 -10.22 -9.00 -13.41
CA ASN A 56 -10.64 -10.31 -13.90
C ASN A 56 -11.58 -10.98 -12.88
N PRO A 57 -12.81 -11.37 -13.25
CA PRO A 57 -13.78 -12.01 -12.35
C PRO A 57 -13.29 -13.33 -11.72
N GLU A 58 -12.39 -14.04 -12.40
CA GLU A 58 -11.80 -15.29 -11.89
C GLU A 58 -10.66 -15.07 -10.89
N ALA A 59 -10.20 -13.81 -10.72
CA ALA A 59 -9.11 -13.52 -9.83
C ALA A 59 -9.58 -13.49 -8.37
N ARG A 60 -8.89 -14.18 -7.48
CA ARG A 60 -9.06 -13.97 -6.05
C ARG A 60 -8.51 -12.60 -5.66
N VAL A 61 -9.37 -11.71 -5.23
CA VAL A 61 -9.01 -10.33 -4.88
C VAL A 61 -8.94 -10.18 -3.36
N ILE A 62 -7.81 -9.68 -2.87
CA ILE A 62 -7.64 -9.30 -1.46
C ILE A 62 -7.35 -7.81 -1.39
N ILE A 63 -8.29 -7.03 -0.87
CA ILE A 63 -8.15 -5.58 -0.69
C ILE A 63 -7.42 -5.28 0.62
N VAL A 64 -6.26 -4.65 0.54
CA VAL A 64 -5.46 -4.27 1.72
C VAL A 64 -5.56 -2.76 1.95
N THR A 65 -6.00 -2.35 3.15
CA THR A 65 -6.23 -0.94 3.51
C THR A 65 -5.64 -0.55 4.86
N ASP A 66 -5.44 0.75 5.06
CA ASP A 66 -5.06 1.29 6.35
C ASP A 66 -6.27 1.49 7.28
N ALA A 67 -6.04 2.14 8.42
CA ALA A 67 -7.08 2.42 9.41
C ALA A 67 -8.02 3.58 9.06
N GLY A 68 -7.88 4.17 7.88
CA GLY A 68 -8.77 5.23 7.38
C GLY A 68 -10.06 4.71 6.77
N PHE A 69 -10.18 3.39 6.61
CA PHE A 69 -11.37 2.75 6.06
C PHE A 69 -12.20 2.12 7.18
N GLN A 70 -13.52 2.25 7.07
CA GLN A 70 -14.47 1.86 8.11
C GLN A 70 -15.28 0.62 7.71
N ASN A 71 -16.14 0.12 8.60
CA ASN A 71 -16.89 -1.12 8.44
C ASN A 71 -17.75 -1.19 7.17
N ALA A 72 -18.33 -0.06 6.72
CA ALA A 72 -19.09 0.00 5.48
C ALA A 72 -18.23 -0.37 4.25
N TRP A 73 -16.93 -0.06 4.30
CA TRP A 73 -15.96 -0.46 3.30
C TRP A 73 -15.75 -1.98 3.28
N PHE A 74 -15.54 -2.59 4.44
CA PHE A 74 -15.31 -4.03 4.55
C PHE A 74 -16.51 -4.83 4.06
N ARG A 75 -17.72 -4.47 4.51
CA ARG A 75 -18.97 -5.11 4.06
C ARG A 75 -19.19 -4.98 2.54
N HIS A 76 -18.81 -3.85 1.96
CA HIS A 76 -18.95 -3.67 0.51
C HIS A 76 -17.95 -4.54 -0.27
N ILE A 77 -16.74 -4.73 0.24
CA ILE A 77 -15.75 -5.66 -0.35
C ILE A 77 -16.31 -7.08 -0.35
N GLU A 78 -16.87 -7.53 0.77
CA GLU A 78 -17.50 -8.86 0.88
C GLU A 78 -18.69 -9.02 -0.06
N SER A 79 -19.52 -7.98 -0.23
CA SER A 79 -20.65 -8.03 -1.18
C SER A 79 -20.21 -8.17 -2.64
N LEU A 80 -18.94 -7.84 -2.96
CA LEU A 80 -18.32 -8.07 -4.27
C LEU A 80 -17.69 -9.47 -4.39
N GLY A 81 -17.77 -10.31 -3.35
CA GLY A 81 -17.12 -11.62 -3.32
C GLY A 81 -15.59 -11.54 -3.12
N TRP A 82 -15.09 -10.43 -2.59
CA TRP A 82 -13.66 -10.18 -2.38
C TRP A 82 -13.27 -10.29 -0.92
N ASP A 83 -12.00 -10.62 -0.69
CA ASP A 83 -11.39 -10.62 0.64
C ASP A 83 -10.82 -9.24 1.01
N PHE A 84 -10.71 -8.97 2.30
CA PHE A 84 -10.03 -7.78 2.80
C PHE A 84 -9.03 -8.09 3.93
N ILE A 85 -8.04 -7.21 4.05
CA ILE A 85 -7.11 -7.11 5.17
C ILE A 85 -7.01 -5.63 5.55
N GLY A 86 -7.60 -5.24 6.68
CA GLY A 86 -7.65 -3.86 7.16
C GLY A 86 -7.03 -3.69 8.54
N ARG A 87 -6.42 -2.54 8.81
CA ARG A 87 -5.94 -2.20 10.15
C ARG A 87 -7.03 -1.51 10.94
N ILE A 88 -7.22 -1.95 12.17
CA ILE A 88 -8.15 -1.32 13.11
C ILE A 88 -7.38 -0.43 14.08
N ARG A 89 -7.85 0.80 14.27
CA ARG A 89 -7.30 1.80 15.20
C ARG A 89 -8.43 2.52 15.93
N GLY A 90 -8.02 3.32 16.93
CA GLY A 90 -8.95 4.13 17.71
C GLY A 90 -9.75 3.33 18.73
N ASN A 91 -10.96 3.82 19.03
CA ASN A 91 -11.80 3.32 20.12
C ASN A 91 -12.91 2.36 19.68
N ILE A 92 -12.81 1.82 18.47
CA ILE A 92 -13.80 0.85 17.98
C ILE A 92 -13.81 -0.38 18.89
N GLN A 93 -15.01 -0.82 19.25
CA GLN A 93 -15.20 -2.04 20.06
C GLN A 93 -15.24 -3.27 19.17
N MET A 94 -14.73 -4.36 19.67
CA MET A 94 -14.74 -5.67 19.04
C MET A 94 -15.15 -6.74 20.04
N ARG A 95 -15.67 -7.84 19.55
CA ARG A 95 -15.98 -9.05 20.30
C ARG A 95 -15.28 -10.22 19.63
N LEU A 96 -14.59 -11.05 20.41
CA LEU A 96 -14.06 -12.33 19.95
C LEU A 96 -15.01 -13.45 20.39
N GLU A 97 -15.29 -14.40 19.52
CA GLU A 97 -16.18 -15.53 19.84
C GLU A 97 -15.69 -16.30 21.06
N ALA A 98 -14.38 -16.50 21.20
CA ALA A 98 -13.77 -17.18 22.34
C ALA A 98 -13.96 -16.45 23.69
N LYS A 99 -14.38 -15.17 23.68
CA LYS A 99 -14.66 -14.35 24.87
C LYS A 99 -16.16 -14.14 25.13
N GLY A 100 -17.03 -14.86 24.43
CA GLY A 100 -18.48 -14.76 24.56
C GLY A 100 -19.01 -13.37 24.18
N GLU A 101 -19.94 -12.84 24.97
CA GLU A 101 -20.63 -11.56 24.69
C GLU A 101 -19.83 -10.31 25.13
N TYR A 102 -18.59 -10.45 25.61
CA TYR A 102 -17.80 -9.33 26.10
C TYR A 102 -17.24 -8.49 24.94
N TRP A 103 -17.56 -7.19 24.95
CA TRP A 103 -17.06 -6.19 24.02
C TRP A 103 -15.88 -5.44 24.62
N PHE A 104 -14.76 -5.42 23.95
CA PHE A 104 -13.54 -4.76 24.39
C PHE A 104 -12.92 -3.89 23.29
N ARG A 105 -11.94 -3.10 23.68
CA ARG A 105 -11.18 -2.22 22.78
C ARG A 105 -9.77 -2.79 22.55
N ARG A 106 -9.14 -2.35 21.45
CA ARG A 106 -7.78 -2.74 21.14
C ARG A 106 -6.79 -2.53 22.30
N GLN A 107 -6.96 -1.45 23.08
CA GLN A 107 -6.08 -1.10 24.21
C GLN A 107 -6.06 -2.16 25.30
N GLU A 108 -7.09 -2.96 25.41
CA GLU A 108 -7.23 -4.06 26.38
C GLU A 108 -6.47 -5.32 25.94
N LEU A 109 -5.97 -5.34 24.69
CA LEU A 109 -5.20 -6.46 24.16
C LEU A 109 -3.71 -6.32 24.45
N GLN A 110 -3.11 -7.37 24.97
CA GLN A 110 -1.66 -7.50 25.12
C GLN A 110 -1.06 -8.09 23.85
N ALA A 111 -0.21 -7.33 23.19
CA ALA A 111 0.40 -7.74 21.93
C ALA A 111 1.82 -8.26 22.16
N SER A 112 2.13 -9.41 21.56
CA SER A 112 3.47 -9.98 21.54
C SER A 112 4.29 -9.53 20.32
N SER A 113 5.59 -9.80 20.34
CA SER A 113 6.49 -9.57 19.18
C SER A 113 6.28 -10.58 18.06
N LYS A 114 5.57 -11.68 18.30
CA LYS A 114 5.19 -12.66 17.29
C LYS A 114 3.77 -12.34 16.80
N PRO A 115 3.49 -12.45 15.49
CA PRO A 115 2.14 -12.36 14.96
C PRO A 115 1.25 -13.46 15.55
N GLU A 116 0.08 -13.06 16.06
CA GLU A 116 -0.87 -13.94 16.74
C GLU A 116 -2.23 -13.87 16.06
N TYR A 117 -2.90 -14.99 15.93
CA TYR A 117 -4.31 -15.09 15.54
C TYR A 117 -5.15 -15.10 16.81
N LEU A 118 -6.07 -14.15 16.93
CA LEU A 118 -6.95 -14.00 18.09
C LEU A 118 -8.26 -14.80 17.94
N GLY A 119 -8.59 -15.22 16.74
CA GLY A 119 -9.81 -15.93 16.43
C GLY A 119 -10.83 -15.11 15.64
N PRO A 120 -11.97 -15.73 15.30
CA PRO A 120 -13.11 -15.07 14.69
C PRO A 120 -13.81 -14.15 15.68
N GLY A 121 -14.54 -13.16 15.14
CA GLY A 121 -15.29 -12.24 15.96
C GLY A 121 -15.92 -11.11 15.17
N THR A 122 -16.56 -10.19 15.87
CA THR A 122 -17.36 -9.10 15.31
C THR A 122 -16.69 -7.76 15.60
N LEU A 123 -16.55 -6.93 14.58
CA LEU A 123 -16.10 -5.55 14.67
C LEU A 123 -17.31 -4.61 14.76
N ALA A 124 -17.27 -3.64 15.68
CA ALA A 124 -18.28 -2.67 16.04
C ALA A 124 -19.50 -3.22 16.78
N ARG A 125 -19.82 -2.57 17.92
CA ARG A 125 -20.95 -2.94 18.76
C ARG A 125 -22.29 -2.56 18.15
N SER A 126 -22.36 -1.43 17.41
CA SER A 126 -23.57 -0.97 16.76
C SER A 126 -24.00 -1.96 15.69
N GLU A 127 -25.23 -2.43 15.75
CA GLU A 127 -25.80 -3.44 14.87
C GLU A 127 -25.67 -3.09 13.38
N TYR A 128 -25.92 -1.85 13.03
CA TYR A 128 -25.82 -1.35 11.65
C TYR A 128 -24.37 -1.29 11.13
N ALA A 129 -23.39 -1.31 12.01
CA ALA A 129 -21.98 -1.22 11.67
C ALA A 129 -21.22 -2.54 11.85
N ARG A 130 -21.88 -3.61 12.32
CA ARG A 130 -21.25 -4.91 12.56
C ARG A 130 -20.64 -5.47 11.27
N CYS A 131 -19.49 -6.05 11.44
CA CYS A 131 -18.78 -6.79 10.40
C CYS A 131 -18.08 -7.97 11.06
N ASP A 132 -18.34 -9.18 10.60
CA ASP A 132 -17.72 -10.39 11.13
C ASP A 132 -16.43 -10.69 10.38
N GLY A 133 -15.48 -11.34 11.04
CA GLY A 133 -14.19 -11.67 10.44
C GLY A 133 -13.18 -12.14 11.45
N HIS A 134 -11.93 -12.11 11.09
CA HIS A 134 -10.82 -12.71 11.84
C HIS A 134 -9.85 -11.64 12.34
N PHE A 135 -9.43 -11.74 13.57
CA PHE A 135 -8.55 -10.77 14.23
C PHE A 135 -7.14 -11.31 14.37
N TYR A 136 -6.17 -10.46 14.05
CA TYR A 136 -4.74 -10.74 14.18
C TYR A 136 -4.04 -9.60 14.91
N LEU A 137 -3.11 -9.92 15.78
CA LEU A 137 -2.40 -8.94 16.60
C LEU A 137 -0.88 -9.10 16.46
N HIS A 138 -0.17 -7.98 16.36
CA HIS A 138 1.29 -8.00 16.30
C HIS A 138 1.88 -6.67 16.77
N LYS A 139 2.85 -6.75 17.69
CA LYS A 139 3.65 -5.62 18.12
C LYS A 139 5.03 -5.68 17.44
N LYS A 140 5.16 -4.96 16.34
CA LYS A 140 6.46 -4.86 15.68
C LYS A 140 7.41 -4.03 16.51
N GLU A 141 8.62 -4.54 16.73
CA GLU A 141 9.67 -3.75 17.35
C GLU A 141 9.97 -2.49 16.52
N PRO A 142 9.99 -1.31 17.16
CA PRO A 142 10.31 -0.09 16.43
C PRO A 142 11.75 -0.18 15.94
N LYS A 143 11.94 -0.21 14.63
CA LYS A 143 13.26 0.00 14.04
C LYS A 143 13.70 1.40 14.46
N GLY A 144 14.73 1.50 15.33
CA GLY A 144 15.24 2.76 15.86
C GLY A 144 15.54 3.74 14.70
N ARG A 145 14.56 4.58 14.36
CA ARG A 145 14.75 5.66 13.41
C ARG A 145 15.55 6.74 14.14
N LYS A 146 16.84 6.81 13.89
CA LYS A 146 17.62 7.99 14.28
C LYS A 146 16.98 9.21 13.65
N ASN A 147 16.67 10.25 14.45
CA ASN A 147 16.16 11.52 13.97
C ASN A 147 17.10 12.04 12.88
N LYS A 148 16.70 11.93 11.63
CA LYS A 148 17.46 12.53 10.54
C LYS A 148 17.26 14.03 10.66
N ARG A 149 18.36 14.77 10.85
CA ARG A 149 18.37 16.23 10.69
C ARG A 149 17.76 16.55 9.32
N SER A 150 16.69 17.31 9.28
CA SER A 150 16.21 17.87 8.03
C SER A 150 17.29 18.83 7.49
N ARG A 151 17.31 19.12 6.21
CA ARG A 151 18.22 20.12 5.60
C ARG A 151 18.11 21.51 6.25
N CYS A 152 17.00 21.79 6.95
CA CYS A 152 16.68 23.04 7.63
C CYS A 152 16.71 22.93 9.16
N GLY A 153 17.37 21.92 9.77
CA GLY A 153 17.47 21.80 11.22
C GLY A 153 16.74 20.59 11.83
N ILE A 154 16.56 20.63 13.14
CA ILE A 154 15.89 19.57 13.93
C ILE A 154 14.40 19.56 13.58
N ALA A 155 13.82 18.38 13.33
CA ALA A 155 12.38 18.22 13.14
C ALA A 155 11.59 18.87 14.29
N ARG A 156 10.51 19.59 13.97
CA ARG A 156 9.70 20.29 14.96
C ARG A 156 9.23 19.34 16.07
N PRO A 157 9.25 19.75 17.35
CA PRO A 157 8.85 18.90 18.47
C PRO A 157 7.45 18.28 18.32
N SER A 158 6.50 18.97 17.67
CA SER A 158 5.18 18.44 17.34
C SER A 158 5.22 17.22 16.44
N GLN A 159 6.06 17.22 15.39
CA GLN A 159 6.21 16.08 14.49
C GLN A 159 6.89 14.87 15.16
N LEU A 160 7.70 15.11 16.18
CA LEU A 160 8.33 14.06 16.98
C LEU A 160 7.37 13.45 18.01
N LYS A 161 6.47 14.26 18.58
CA LYS A 161 5.47 13.80 19.57
C LYS A 161 4.42 12.88 18.93
N ASP A 162 3.95 13.20 17.72
CA ASP A 162 2.87 12.45 17.05
C ASP A 162 3.38 11.16 16.38
N ALA A 163 4.60 11.15 15.89
CA ALA A 163 5.16 9.98 15.20
C ALA A 163 5.56 8.84 16.13
N SER A 164 5.96 9.14 17.37
CA SER A 164 6.47 8.14 18.33
C SER A 164 5.38 7.22 18.90
N PRO A 165 4.21 7.71 19.38
CA PRO A 165 3.13 6.85 19.87
C PRO A 165 2.57 5.95 18.77
N ALA A 166 2.31 6.50 17.58
CA ALA A 166 1.75 5.75 16.45
C ALA A 166 2.69 4.62 15.95
N ALA A 167 4.00 4.83 16.05
CA ALA A 167 4.99 3.81 15.67
C ALA A 167 5.09 2.65 16.68
N LYS A 168 4.75 2.91 17.94
CA LYS A 168 4.75 1.92 19.03
C LYS A 168 3.43 1.15 19.15
N GLU A 169 2.39 1.64 18.48
CA GLU A 169 1.07 1.05 18.53
C GLU A 169 1.04 -0.33 17.86
N PRO A 170 0.57 -1.39 18.56
CA PRO A 170 0.40 -2.69 17.94
C PRO A 170 -0.52 -2.66 16.73
N TRP A 171 -0.24 -3.53 15.79
CA TRP A 171 -1.10 -3.72 14.62
C TRP A 171 -2.22 -4.70 14.98
N LEU A 172 -3.43 -4.20 15.10
CA LEU A 172 -4.62 -5.00 15.09
C LEU A 172 -5.11 -5.05 13.65
N ILE A 173 -5.09 -6.22 13.06
CA ILE A 173 -5.52 -6.47 11.69
C ILE A 173 -6.83 -7.25 11.73
N PHE A 174 -7.78 -6.83 10.92
CA PHE A 174 -9.07 -7.47 10.70
C PHE A 174 -9.14 -7.95 9.25
N SER A 175 -9.58 -9.19 9.05
CA SER A 175 -9.60 -9.86 7.76
C SER A 175 -10.88 -10.67 7.57
N SER A 176 -11.40 -10.73 6.35
CA SER A 176 -12.51 -11.61 5.98
C SER A 176 -12.11 -13.08 5.92
N THR A 177 -10.83 -13.38 5.77
CA THR A 177 -10.34 -14.76 5.59
C THR A 177 -9.33 -15.17 6.65
N ASP A 178 -9.31 -16.45 7.02
CA ASP A 178 -8.36 -17.12 7.90
C ASP A 178 -7.45 -18.13 7.18
N ASP A 179 -7.52 -18.20 5.84
CA ASP A 179 -6.71 -19.11 5.02
C ASP A 179 -5.20 -18.94 5.21
N PHE A 180 -4.78 -17.80 5.77
CA PHE A 180 -3.37 -17.47 5.88
C PHE A 180 -2.88 -17.49 7.32
N LYS A 181 -1.71 -18.08 7.52
CA LYS A 181 -1.01 -18.00 8.82
C LYS A 181 -0.81 -16.54 9.24
N PRO A 182 -0.81 -16.21 10.56
CA PRO A 182 -0.68 -14.85 11.05
C PRO A 182 0.52 -14.08 10.48
N ARG A 183 1.64 -14.76 10.27
CA ARG A 183 2.85 -14.18 9.67
C ARG A 183 2.62 -13.73 8.23
N VAL A 184 1.81 -14.46 7.46
CA VAL A 184 1.49 -14.12 6.07
C VAL A 184 0.55 -12.92 6.01
N ILE A 185 -0.49 -12.88 6.84
CA ILE A 185 -1.39 -11.71 6.98
C ILE A 185 -0.57 -10.45 7.29
N MET A 186 0.34 -10.50 8.25
CA MET A 186 1.20 -9.35 8.58
C MET A 186 2.14 -8.96 7.44
N LYS A 187 2.63 -9.93 6.65
CA LYS A 187 3.44 -9.69 5.46
C LYS A 187 2.62 -9.01 4.36
N LEU A 188 1.41 -9.52 4.07
CA LEU A 188 0.48 -8.92 3.10
C LEU A 188 0.13 -7.48 3.50
N TYR A 189 -0.28 -7.27 4.75
CA TYR A 189 -0.56 -5.92 5.26
C TYR A 189 0.66 -4.99 5.15
N SER A 190 1.86 -5.46 5.47
CA SER A 190 3.08 -4.63 5.40
C SER A 190 3.42 -4.16 3.99
N ARG A 191 3.05 -4.95 2.97
CA ARG A 191 3.25 -4.58 1.55
C ARG A 191 2.39 -3.39 1.12
N ARG A 192 1.33 -3.05 1.86
CA ARG A 192 0.54 -1.82 1.64
C ARG A 192 1.44 -0.57 1.59
N MET A 193 2.54 -0.55 2.33
CA MET A 193 3.50 0.56 2.29
C MET A 193 4.02 0.89 0.90
N GLN A 194 3.92 -0.02 -0.06
CA GLN A 194 4.34 0.24 -1.45
C GLN A 194 3.45 1.30 -2.12
N ILE A 195 2.15 1.39 -1.78
CA ILE A 195 1.28 2.44 -2.32
C ILE A 195 1.68 3.83 -1.78
N GLU A 196 2.06 3.91 -0.48
CA GLU A 196 2.57 5.15 0.11
C GLU A 196 3.92 5.56 -0.50
N GLN A 197 4.80 4.58 -0.77
CA GLN A 197 6.07 4.84 -1.45
C GLN A 197 5.84 5.37 -2.86
N HIS A 198 4.90 4.81 -3.61
CA HIS A 198 4.56 5.29 -4.94
C HIS A 198 3.97 6.71 -4.90
N PHE A 199 3.08 7.03 -3.95
CA PHE A 199 2.62 8.41 -3.75
C PHE A 199 3.77 9.38 -3.46
N ARG A 200 4.78 8.94 -2.72
CA ARG A 200 5.98 9.75 -2.46
C ARG A 200 6.81 9.94 -3.72
N ASP A 201 7.00 8.88 -4.52
CA ASP A 201 7.71 8.98 -5.80
C ASP A 201 7.00 9.95 -6.76
N GLU A 202 5.67 9.93 -6.85
CA GLU A 202 4.92 10.91 -7.63
C GLU A 202 5.13 12.36 -7.15
N LYS A 203 5.18 12.58 -5.83
CA LYS A 203 5.23 13.91 -5.22
C LYS A 203 6.64 14.50 -5.10
N SER A 204 7.67 13.66 -4.99
CA SER A 204 9.04 14.09 -4.71
C SER A 204 9.67 14.74 -5.94
N GLU A 205 10.24 15.92 -5.77
CA GLU A 205 11.02 16.61 -6.82
C GLU A 205 12.41 15.98 -6.97
N ARG A 206 12.97 15.49 -5.85
CA ARG A 206 14.35 14.97 -5.84
C ARG A 206 14.45 13.52 -6.28
N PHE A 207 13.45 12.70 -5.96
CA PHE A 207 13.51 11.24 -6.14
C PHE A 207 12.34 10.68 -6.94
N GLY A 208 11.61 11.52 -7.64
CA GLY A 208 10.43 11.13 -8.39
C GLY A 208 10.01 12.17 -9.41
N PHE A 209 8.70 12.22 -9.71
CA PHE A 209 8.17 13.01 -10.82
C PHE A 209 7.87 14.48 -10.47
N GLY A 210 8.03 14.90 -9.22
CA GLY A 210 7.86 16.30 -8.83
C GLY A 210 6.45 16.87 -9.06
N LEU A 211 5.40 16.06 -9.03
CA LEU A 211 4.04 16.52 -9.37
C LEU A 211 3.52 17.66 -8.49
N ARG A 212 4.10 17.89 -7.33
CA ARG A 212 3.79 19.06 -6.49
C ARG A 212 4.25 20.37 -7.13
N ALA A 213 5.37 20.37 -7.83
CA ALA A 213 5.91 21.54 -8.51
C ALA A 213 5.11 21.95 -9.74
N SER A 214 4.20 21.09 -10.21
CA SER A 214 3.33 21.45 -11.34
C SER A 214 2.29 22.54 -11.00
N TYR A 215 2.00 22.75 -9.71
CA TYR A 215 0.97 23.66 -9.19
C TYR A 215 -0.39 23.53 -9.87
N SER A 216 -0.65 22.38 -10.47
CA SER A 216 -1.90 22.12 -11.22
C SER A 216 -3.08 22.00 -10.27
N ARG A 217 -4.08 22.88 -10.44
CA ARG A 217 -5.32 22.91 -9.63
C ARG A 217 -6.47 22.15 -10.29
N SER A 218 -6.47 22.06 -11.60
CA SER A 218 -7.51 21.35 -12.37
C SER A 218 -7.41 19.84 -12.15
N ALA A 219 -8.51 19.20 -11.76
CA ALA A 219 -8.59 17.76 -11.58
C ALA A 219 -8.16 16.98 -12.84
N GLY A 220 -8.56 17.42 -14.01
CA GLY A 220 -8.17 16.82 -15.29
C GLY A 220 -6.67 16.88 -15.54
N ARG A 221 -6.02 18.02 -15.29
CA ARG A 221 -4.55 18.15 -15.41
C ARG A 221 -3.82 17.25 -14.42
N VAL A 222 -4.26 17.22 -13.17
CA VAL A 222 -3.68 16.34 -12.14
C VAL A 222 -3.82 14.88 -12.55
N LEU A 223 -4.96 14.48 -13.12
CA LEU A 223 -5.19 13.12 -13.60
C LEU A 223 -4.25 12.78 -14.78
N ALA A 224 -4.13 13.67 -15.77
CA ALA A 224 -3.22 13.47 -16.92
C ALA A 224 -1.75 13.33 -16.48
N LEU A 225 -1.26 14.24 -15.63
CA LEU A 225 0.10 14.17 -15.10
C LEU A 225 0.36 12.87 -14.34
N ARG A 226 -0.61 12.39 -13.56
CA ARG A 226 -0.51 11.12 -12.84
C ARG A 226 -0.57 9.91 -13.75
N LEU A 227 -1.31 9.98 -14.87
CA LEU A 227 -1.28 8.93 -15.88
C LEU A 227 0.12 8.82 -16.49
N LEU A 228 0.71 9.94 -16.90
CA LEU A 228 2.07 9.99 -17.43
C LEU A 228 3.09 9.44 -16.42
N ALA A 229 3.00 9.87 -15.14
CA ALA A 229 3.85 9.34 -14.08
C ALA A 229 3.68 7.83 -13.88
N THR A 230 2.46 7.30 -14.02
CA THR A 230 2.21 5.85 -13.93
C THR A 230 2.86 5.09 -15.07
N LEU A 231 2.66 5.54 -16.31
CA LEU A 231 3.28 4.93 -17.49
C LEU A 231 4.79 4.95 -17.38
N SER A 232 5.36 6.09 -16.97
CA SER A 232 6.79 6.21 -16.72
C SER A 232 7.27 5.26 -15.61
N THR A 233 6.52 5.15 -14.52
CA THR A 233 6.85 4.20 -13.43
C THR A 233 6.87 2.75 -13.92
N ILE A 234 5.89 2.36 -14.75
CA ILE A 234 5.83 0.99 -15.30
C ILE A 234 7.06 0.72 -16.15
N VAL A 235 7.40 1.65 -17.07
CA VAL A 235 8.58 1.51 -17.93
C VAL A 235 9.86 1.44 -17.11
N LEU A 236 10.07 2.36 -16.18
CA LEU A 236 11.25 2.37 -15.31
C LEU A 236 11.33 1.11 -14.44
N TRP A 237 10.20 0.62 -13.94
CA TRP A 237 10.16 -0.61 -13.16
C TRP A 237 10.57 -1.82 -14.01
N LEU A 238 10.07 -1.94 -15.25
CA LEU A 238 10.44 -3.01 -16.18
C LEU A 238 11.92 -2.97 -16.53
N VAL A 239 12.45 -1.79 -16.84
CA VAL A 239 13.87 -1.59 -17.14
C VAL A 239 14.74 -1.94 -15.93
N GLY A 240 14.37 -1.46 -14.74
CA GLY A 240 15.09 -1.73 -13.50
C GLY A 240 15.08 -3.22 -13.12
N TYR A 241 13.96 -3.88 -13.31
CA TYR A 241 13.83 -5.33 -13.11
C TYR A 241 14.74 -6.11 -14.08
N HIS A 242 14.72 -5.75 -15.37
CA HIS A 242 15.63 -6.36 -16.35
C HIS A 242 17.10 -6.12 -15.99
N ALA A 243 17.43 -4.90 -15.58
CA ALA A 243 18.79 -4.54 -15.20
C ALA A 243 19.28 -5.34 -13.96
N GLU A 244 18.40 -5.57 -12.97
CA GLU A 244 18.72 -6.43 -11.82
C GLU A 244 19.01 -7.87 -12.28
N ASN A 245 18.16 -8.44 -13.14
CA ASN A 245 18.36 -9.82 -13.67
C ASN A 245 19.66 -9.97 -14.48
N LYS A 246 20.21 -8.86 -14.99
CA LYS A 246 21.52 -8.81 -15.66
C LYS A 246 22.66 -8.45 -14.70
N GLY A 247 22.41 -8.36 -13.39
CA GLY A 247 23.43 -8.02 -12.40
C GLY A 247 23.90 -6.55 -12.44
N LEU A 248 23.26 -5.68 -13.26
CA LEU A 248 23.71 -4.30 -13.45
C LEU A 248 23.56 -3.44 -12.17
N HIS A 249 22.72 -3.85 -11.23
CA HIS A 249 22.55 -3.15 -9.95
C HIS A 249 23.86 -3.05 -9.15
N LEU A 250 24.76 -4.02 -9.31
CA LEU A 250 26.07 -4.04 -8.63
C LEU A 250 26.99 -2.87 -9.05
N ARG A 251 26.77 -2.29 -10.25
CA ARG A 251 27.52 -1.14 -10.74
C ARG A 251 27.06 0.20 -10.14
N TYR A 252 25.83 0.26 -9.61
CA TYR A 252 25.18 1.50 -9.19
C TYR A 252 24.85 1.57 -7.71
N GLN A 253 25.25 0.58 -6.94
CA GLN A 253 25.06 0.53 -5.49
C GLN A 253 26.41 0.46 -4.75
N ALA A 254 26.36 0.57 -3.42
CA ALA A 254 27.55 0.50 -2.58
C ALA A 254 28.24 -0.87 -2.71
N ASN A 255 29.57 -0.89 -2.84
CA ASN A 255 30.37 -2.11 -2.99
C ASN A 255 30.31 -3.05 -1.79
N SER A 256 29.85 -2.56 -0.63
CA SER A 256 29.66 -3.36 0.59
C SER A 256 28.50 -4.36 0.49
N VAL A 257 27.59 -4.21 -0.48
CA VAL A 257 26.45 -5.10 -0.67
C VAL A 257 26.50 -5.70 -2.07
N ARG A 258 26.81 -7.00 -2.14
CA ARG A 258 27.02 -7.73 -3.40
C ARG A 258 25.98 -8.84 -3.68
N ILE A 259 25.08 -9.11 -2.73
CA ILE A 259 24.17 -10.27 -2.80
C ILE A 259 22.78 -9.86 -3.26
N TRP A 260 22.32 -8.68 -2.92
CA TRP A 260 20.98 -8.19 -3.25
C TRP A 260 20.98 -6.72 -3.66
N ARG A 261 19.93 -6.31 -4.35
CA ARG A 261 19.72 -4.93 -4.75
C ARG A 261 19.29 -4.06 -3.55
N VAL A 262 19.98 -2.94 -3.35
CA VAL A 262 19.67 -1.94 -2.29
C VAL A 262 19.06 -0.66 -2.83
N ILE A 263 19.21 -0.36 -4.12
CA ILE A 263 18.59 0.79 -4.81
C ILE A 263 17.23 0.40 -5.38
N THR A 264 16.35 1.37 -5.59
CA THR A 264 15.03 1.09 -6.17
C THR A 264 15.13 0.70 -7.63
N TYR A 265 14.13 0.01 -8.19
CA TYR A 265 14.08 -0.28 -9.62
C TYR A 265 14.08 0.99 -10.46
N LEU A 266 13.37 2.03 -10.01
CA LEU A 266 13.31 3.32 -10.69
C LEU A 266 14.72 3.95 -10.76
N THR A 267 15.40 4.04 -9.63
CA THR A 267 16.78 4.59 -9.59
C THR A 267 17.76 3.77 -10.42
N LEU A 268 17.64 2.43 -10.38
CA LEU A 268 18.46 1.56 -11.23
C LEU A 268 18.20 1.82 -12.71
N ALA A 269 16.91 1.90 -13.09
CA ALA A 269 16.50 2.17 -14.46
C ALA A 269 17.04 3.52 -14.97
N GLU A 270 16.89 4.59 -14.17
CA GLU A 270 17.41 5.91 -14.50
C GLU A 270 18.92 5.89 -14.76
N ASN A 271 19.69 5.24 -13.88
CA ASN A 271 21.13 5.13 -14.05
C ASN A 271 21.51 4.33 -15.31
N VAL A 272 20.83 3.23 -15.56
CA VAL A 272 21.07 2.40 -16.76
C VAL A 272 20.68 3.14 -18.04
N LEU A 273 19.53 3.82 -18.06
CA LEU A 273 19.07 4.58 -19.22
C LEU A 273 19.98 5.75 -19.59
N ARG A 274 20.58 6.40 -18.59
CA ARG A 274 21.56 7.48 -18.84
C ARG A 274 22.80 6.97 -19.56
N GLN A 275 23.21 5.71 -19.31
CA GLN A 275 24.42 5.13 -19.92
C GLN A 275 24.13 4.25 -21.13
N SER A 276 22.95 3.63 -21.20
CA SER A 276 22.60 2.64 -22.23
C SER A 276 21.11 2.76 -22.63
N PRO A 277 20.69 3.84 -23.31
CA PRO A 277 19.29 4.04 -23.70
C PRO A 277 18.74 2.93 -24.62
N LEU A 278 19.61 2.22 -25.33
CA LEU A 278 19.24 1.09 -26.20
C LEU A 278 18.58 -0.09 -25.47
N ILE A 279 18.65 -0.13 -24.14
CA ILE A 279 17.93 -1.15 -23.33
C ILE A 279 16.41 -1.05 -23.48
N LEU A 280 15.87 0.07 -23.97
CA LEU A 280 14.44 0.26 -24.25
C LEU A 280 13.94 -0.46 -25.51
N LYS A 281 14.73 -1.32 -26.14
CA LYS A 281 14.28 -2.12 -27.28
C LYS A 281 13.02 -2.91 -26.93
N ARG A 282 12.05 -2.92 -27.84
CA ARG A 282 10.75 -3.63 -27.69
C ARG A 282 10.92 -5.11 -27.31
N THR A 283 11.92 -5.76 -27.85
CA THR A 283 12.24 -7.18 -27.54
C THR A 283 12.58 -7.39 -26.07
N VAL A 284 13.35 -6.47 -25.46
CA VAL A 284 13.73 -6.52 -24.05
C VAL A 284 12.51 -6.36 -23.16
N LEU A 285 11.69 -5.34 -23.42
CA LEU A 285 10.48 -5.08 -22.63
C LEU A 285 9.48 -6.23 -22.73
N ARG A 286 9.29 -6.81 -23.92
CA ARG A 286 8.41 -7.98 -24.12
C ARG A 286 8.90 -9.19 -23.35
N THR A 287 10.21 -9.46 -23.35
CA THR A 287 10.81 -10.58 -22.60
C THR A 287 10.59 -10.42 -21.09
N VAL A 288 10.74 -9.19 -20.56
CA VAL A 288 10.52 -8.90 -19.15
C VAL A 288 9.05 -9.07 -18.78
N LEU A 289 8.13 -8.57 -19.59
CA LEU A 289 6.68 -8.74 -19.36
C LEU A 289 6.29 -10.22 -19.32
N ASN A 290 6.77 -11.02 -20.27
CA ASN A 290 6.51 -12.45 -20.28
C ASN A 290 7.08 -13.17 -19.04
N HIS A 291 8.26 -12.78 -18.59
CA HIS A 291 8.87 -13.34 -17.38
C HIS A 291 8.05 -12.99 -16.13
N LEU A 292 7.61 -11.74 -16.02
CA LEU A 292 6.75 -11.29 -14.91
C LEU A 292 5.40 -12.00 -14.91
N ALA A 293 4.78 -12.15 -16.07
CA ALA A 293 3.52 -12.89 -16.18
C ALA A 293 3.67 -14.32 -15.64
N ARG A 294 4.75 -15.02 -15.94
CA ARG A 294 5.05 -16.35 -15.39
C ARG A 294 5.25 -16.33 -13.87
N ILE A 295 5.98 -15.35 -13.34
CA ILE A 295 6.19 -15.23 -11.89
C ILE A 295 4.84 -15.02 -11.18
N TYR A 296 3.96 -14.16 -11.71
CA TYR A 296 2.66 -13.91 -11.10
C TYR A 296 1.72 -15.11 -11.22
N GLN A 297 1.70 -15.80 -12.35
CA GLN A 297 0.96 -17.05 -12.49
C GLN A 297 1.39 -18.09 -11.46
N ASN A 298 2.70 -18.26 -11.27
CA ASN A 298 3.22 -19.20 -10.27
C ASN A 298 2.95 -18.76 -8.83
N MET A 299 2.89 -17.46 -8.53
CA MET A 299 2.54 -16.97 -7.18
C MET A 299 1.06 -17.17 -6.83
N VAL A 300 0.18 -17.13 -7.82
CA VAL A 300 -1.26 -17.43 -7.63
C VAL A 300 -1.49 -18.90 -7.30
N LEU A 301 -0.59 -19.78 -7.69
CA LEU A 301 -0.68 -21.24 -7.44
C LEU A 301 -0.02 -21.68 -6.12
N VAL A 302 0.69 -20.81 -5.42
CA VAL A 302 1.50 -21.15 -4.22
C VAL A 302 0.91 -20.57 -2.91
N TYR A 303 -0.20 -19.83 -2.97
CA TYR A 303 -0.87 -19.26 -1.77
C TYR A 303 -2.22 -19.92 -1.56
#